data_498db41830b7e8cc54c055a429698fc0
#
_entry.id   498db41830b7e8cc54c055a429698fc0
#
_cell.length_a   1.000
_cell.length_b   1.000
_cell.length_c   1.000
_cell.angle_alpha   90.00
_cell.angle_beta   90.00
_cell.angle_gamma   90.00
#
_symmetry.space_group_name_H-M   'P 1'
#
loop_
_entity.id
_entity.type
_entity.pdbx_description
1 polymer ?
#
loop_
_entity_poly.entity_id
_entity_poly.type
_entity_poly.pdbx_seq_one_letter_code
_entity_poly.pdbx_strand_id
1 'polypeptide(L)'
;MSRTIRDGAHIEVARSAARLFLEKGVAGTSGDEIAEAAGISKRTLWRYFRTKESCIEPLFARMSQNFAAKLQNWPLDMPVERFLEINYDMSKIDAREIEDSKLVVHLIARLDEEPALLEPWFMSTRTTQDLMAEVIASRLELSPTDFEVRLCAATVAAAMRVIDETISRAAVKYGQVPTVAESNDRLAQAIRRASTLPFCDPVTPRGR
;
A
#
# COMPACT_ATOMS: atom_id res chain seq x y z
N MET A 1 -6.60 25.23 -7.60
CA MET A 1 -5.68 24.18 -8.08
C MET A 1 -6.40 22.86 -7.91
N SER A 2 -6.66 22.11 -8.99
CA SER A 2 -7.45 20.87 -8.94
C SER A 2 -6.79 19.81 -8.03
N ARG A 3 -7.59 19.02 -7.32
CA ARG A 3 -7.14 17.92 -6.43
C ARG A 3 -6.12 17.00 -7.14
N THR A 4 -6.39 16.65 -8.38
CA THR A 4 -5.53 15.82 -9.25
C THR A 4 -4.13 16.40 -9.49
N ILE A 5 -4.00 17.72 -9.67
CA ILE A 5 -2.68 18.37 -9.88
C ILE A 5 -1.86 18.35 -8.58
N ARG A 6 -2.51 18.49 -7.43
CA ARG A 6 -1.86 18.43 -6.12
C ARG A 6 -1.40 17.01 -5.81
N ASP A 7 -2.23 16.00 -6.09
CA ASP A 7 -1.90 14.58 -5.88
C ASP A 7 -0.72 14.15 -6.77
N GLY A 8 -0.65 14.66 -8.02
CA GLY A 8 0.49 14.45 -8.90
C GLY A 8 1.80 15.04 -8.36
N ALA A 9 1.75 16.25 -7.81
CA ALA A 9 2.94 16.88 -7.21
C ALA A 9 3.43 16.15 -5.95
N HIS A 10 2.51 15.66 -5.10
CA HIS A 10 2.86 14.92 -3.90
C HIS A 10 3.56 13.60 -4.21
N ILE A 11 3.10 12.87 -5.24
CA ILE A 11 3.73 11.60 -5.61
C ILE A 11 5.13 11.78 -6.22
N GLU A 12 5.38 12.86 -6.97
CA GLU A 12 6.73 13.15 -7.48
C GLU A 12 7.70 13.49 -6.35
N VAL A 13 7.25 14.24 -5.33
CA VAL A 13 8.05 14.48 -4.12
C VAL A 13 8.34 13.16 -3.42
N ALA A 14 7.35 12.28 -3.28
CA ALA A 14 7.52 10.99 -2.62
C ALA A 14 8.52 10.08 -3.35
N ARG A 15 8.50 10.06 -4.69
CA ARG A 15 9.48 9.32 -5.50
C ARG A 15 10.89 9.88 -5.32
N SER A 16 11.04 11.21 -5.31
CA SER A 16 12.33 11.88 -5.11
C SER A 16 12.90 11.59 -3.71
N ALA A 17 12.06 11.70 -2.67
CA ALA A 17 12.44 11.37 -1.31
C ALA A 17 12.83 9.88 -1.18
N ALA A 18 12.05 8.97 -1.76
CA ALA A 18 12.32 7.54 -1.74
C ALA A 18 13.69 7.20 -2.34
N ARG A 19 14.01 7.76 -3.52
CA ARG A 19 15.31 7.55 -4.16
C ARG A 19 16.47 8.06 -3.30
N LEU A 20 16.35 9.25 -2.74
CA LEU A 20 17.39 9.83 -1.87
C LEU A 20 17.55 9.01 -0.58
N PHE A 21 16.49 8.56 0.04
CA PHE A 21 16.55 7.69 1.23
C PHE A 21 17.20 6.35 0.92
N LEU A 22 16.95 5.78 -0.25
CA LEU A 22 17.59 4.55 -0.69
C LEU A 22 19.07 4.73 -1.02
N GLU A 23 19.47 5.90 -1.51
CA GLU A 23 20.85 6.22 -1.89
C GLU A 23 21.72 6.62 -0.68
N LYS A 24 21.21 7.51 0.19
CA LYS A 24 22.00 8.16 1.25
C LYS A 24 21.53 7.84 2.67
N GLY A 25 20.45 7.07 2.83
CA GLY A 25 19.73 6.90 4.09
C GLY A 25 18.87 8.12 4.46
N VAL A 26 17.96 7.92 5.39
CA VAL A 26 17.07 9.00 5.88
C VAL A 26 17.88 10.08 6.58
N ALA A 27 18.84 9.69 7.42
CA ALA A 27 19.69 10.65 8.14
C ALA A 27 20.54 11.51 7.20
N GLY A 28 21.05 10.91 6.10
CA GLY A 28 21.91 11.58 5.11
C GLY A 28 21.15 12.46 4.10
N THR A 29 19.82 12.51 4.16
CA THR A 29 18.99 13.28 3.22
C THR A 29 18.38 14.49 3.91
N SER A 30 18.47 15.67 3.29
CA SER A 30 17.83 16.90 3.74
C SER A 30 16.55 17.20 2.97
N GLY A 31 15.65 18.00 3.57
CA GLY A 31 14.46 18.49 2.87
C GLY A 31 14.78 19.39 1.68
N ASP A 32 15.93 20.05 1.69
CA ASP A 32 16.39 20.91 0.59
C ASP A 32 16.72 20.07 -0.65
N GLU A 33 17.44 18.96 -0.46
CA GLU A 33 17.73 17.99 -1.53
C GLU A 33 16.46 17.35 -2.09
N ILE A 34 15.47 17.02 -1.22
CA ILE A 34 14.19 16.50 -1.69
C ILE A 34 13.45 17.54 -2.54
N ALA A 35 13.42 18.81 -2.10
CA ALA A 35 12.74 19.87 -2.84
C ALA A 35 13.42 20.12 -4.21
N GLU A 36 14.75 20.14 -4.25
CA GLU A 36 15.53 20.27 -5.47
C GLU A 36 15.28 19.11 -6.44
N ALA A 37 15.38 17.87 -5.96
CA ALA A 37 15.14 16.66 -6.75
C ALA A 37 13.71 16.56 -7.30
N ALA A 38 12.74 17.12 -6.57
CA ALA A 38 11.33 17.18 -6.98
C ALA A 38 10.99 18.41 -7.85
N GLY A 39 11.93 19.30 -8.09
CA GLY A 39 11.74 20.53 -8.88
C GLY A 39 10.77 21.53 -8.24
N ILE A 40 10.71 21.57 -6.89
CA ILE A 40 9.86 22.51 -6.16
C ILE A 40 10.66 23.35 -5.17
N SER A 41 10.07 24.47 -4.73
CA SER A 41 10.72 25.29 -3.69
C SER A 41 10.60 24.60 -2.32
N LYS A 42 11.60 24.83 -1.44
CA LYS A 42 11.59 24.43 -0.03
C LYS A 42 10.31 24.86 0.70
N ARG A 43 9.83 26.10 0.44
CA ARG A 43 8.55 26.59 0.99
C ARG A 43 7.36 25.73 0.55
N THR A 44 7.38 25.24 -0.71
CA THR A 44 6.34 24.37 -1.25
C THR A 44 6.39 22.99 -0.59
N LEU A 45 7.58 22.43 -0.40
CA LEU A 45 7.79 21.17 0.29
C LEU A 45 7.17 21.21 1.71
N TRP A 46 7.56 22.19 2.53
CA TRP A 46 7.11 22.31 3.92
C TRP A 46 5.65 22.78 4.06
N ARG A 47 5.03 23.22 3.00
CA ARG A 47 3.59 23.42 2.95
C ARG A 47 2.83 22.09 2.77
N TYR A 48 3.44 21.11 2.13
CA TYR A 48 2.86 19.81 1.83
C TYR A 48 3.15 18.76 2.90
N PHE A 49 4.34 18.78 3.47
CA PHE A 49 4.85 17.76 4.37
C PHE A 49 5.35 18.39 5.67
N ARG A 50 5.15 17.69 6.77
CA ARG A 50 5.58 18.16 8.10
C ARG A 50 7.04 17.83 8.37
N THR A 51 7.50 16.66 7.92
CA THR A 51 8.86 16.16 8.09
C THR A 51 9.35 15.60 6.75
N LYS A 52 10.66 15.39 6.62
CA LYS A 52 11.23 14.77 5.42
C LYS A 52 10.79 13.31 5.30
N GLU A 53 10.62 12.60 6.41
CA GLU A 53 10.15 11.23 6.46
C GLU A 53 8.72 11.11 5.92
N SER A 54 7.86 12.05 6.25
CA SER A 54 6.48 12.06 5.76
C SER A 54 6.37 12.27 4.24
N CYS A 55 7.45 12.72 3.58
CA CYS A 55 7.45 12.86 2.13
C CYS A 55 7.19 11.55 1.38
N ILE A 56 7.46 10.37 1.96
CA ILE A 56 7.21 9.08 1.31
C ILE A 56 5.78 8.53 1.55
N GLU A 57 5.00 9.11 2.45
CA GLU A 57 3.62 8.66 2.74
C GLU A 57 2.74 8.53 1.49
N PRO A 58 2.76 9.48 0.51
CA PRO A 58 1.96 9.35 -0.69
C PRO A 58 2.29 8.11 -1.53
N LEU A 59 3.55 7.65 -1.51
CA LEU A 59 3.99 6.46 -2.24
C LEU A 59 3.42 5.18 -1.59
N PHE A 60 3.51 5.06 -0.27
CA PHE A 60 2.90 3.96 0.47
C PHE A 60 1.37 3.96 0.35
N ALA A 61 0.73 5.12 0.54
CA ALA A 61 -0.72 5.25 0.43
C ALA A 61 -1.23 4.88 -0.97
N ARG A 62 -0.49 5.22 -2.03
CA ARG A 62 -0.84 4.88 -3.40
C ARG A 62 -0.89 3.38 -3.64
N MET A 63 0.04 2.61 -3.06
CA MET A 63 0.02 1.14 -3.14
C MET A 63 -1.30 0.59 -2.56
N SER A 64 -1.68 1.04 -1.37
CA SER A 64 -2.93 0.64 -0.72
C SER A 64 -4.17 1.06 -1.52
N GLN A 65 -4.17 2.28 -2.07
CA GLN A 65 -5.26 2.79 -2.90
C GLN A 65 -5.43 2.01 -4.20
N ASN A 66 -4.32 1.69 -4.89
CA ASN A 66 -4.36 0.89 -6.11
C ASN A 66 -4.89 -0.52 -5.83
N PHE A 67 -4.48 -1.12 -4.71
CA PHE A 67 -5.01 -2.41 -4.28
C PHE A 67 -6.52 -2.34 -4.01
N ALA A 68 -6.96 -1.40 -3.20
CA ALA A 68 -8.37 -1.23 -2.87
C ALA A 68 -9.24 -0.91 -4.10
N ALA A 69 -8.73 -0.10 -5.03
CA ALA A 69 -9.44 0.21 -6.28
C ALA A 69 -9.67 -1.05 -7.14
N LYS A 70 -8.72 -1.99 -7.14
CA LYS A 70 -8.93 -3.30 -7.78
C LYS A 70 -10.01 -4.09 -7.06
N LEU A 71 -10.00 -4.14 -5.72
CA LEU A 71 -10.98 -4.85 -4.91
C LEU A 71 -12.42 -4.31 -5.04
N GLN A 72 -12.60 -3.03 -5.39
CA GLN A 72 -13.94 -2.46 -5.66
C GLN A 72 -14.66 -3.14 -6.83
N ASN A 73 -13.90 -3.73 -7.76
CA ASN A 73 -14.43 -4.46 -8.91
C ASN A 73 -14.47 -5.99 -8.68
N TRP A 74 -14.30 -6.44 -7.46
CA TRP A 74 -14.30 -7.86 -7.12
C TRP A 74 -15.72 -8.45 -7.18
N PRO A 75 -16.00 -9.39 -8.13
CA PRO A 75 -17.33 -10.00 -8.28
C PRO A 75 -17.78 -10.70 -7.00
N LEU A 76 -19.07 -10.59 -6.68
CA LEU A 76 -19.63 -11.19 -5.46
C LEU A 76 -19.56 -12.72 -5.48
N ASP A 77 -19.67 -13.33 -6.64
CA ASP A 77 -19.64 -14.80 -6.88
C ASP A 77 -18.22 -15.39 -6.97
N MET A 78 -17.17 -14.59 -6.70
CA MET A 78 -15.77 -15.00 -6.87
C MET A 78 -15.04 -15.04 -5.52
N PRO A 79 -14.29 -16.12 -5.18
CA PRO A 79 -13.44 -16.15 -4.00
C PRO A 79 -12.19 -15.29 -4.17
N VAL A 80 -11.57 -14.87 -3.06
CA VAL A 80 -10.43 -13.94 -3.03
C VAL A 80 -9.22 -14.48 -3.81
N GLU A 81 -8.94 -15.78 -3.75
CA GLU A 81 -7.83 -16.42 -4.44
C GLU A 81 -7.94 -16.23 -5.95
N ARG A 82 -9.12 -16.54 -6.48
CA ARG A 82 -9.38 -16.44 -7.93
C ARG A 82 -9.35 -14.98 -8.40
N PHE A 83 -9.86 -14.08 -7.58
CA PHE A 83 -9.82 -12.65 -7.88
C PHE A 83 -8.38 -12.13 -7.98
N LEU A 84 -7.52 -12.48 -7.01
CA LEU A 84 -6.11 -12.05 -7.01
C LEU A 84 -5.35 -12.66 -8.17
N GLU A 85 -5.56 -13.95 -8.48
CA GLU A 85 -4.94 -14.61 -9.63
C GLU A 85 -5.22 -13.88 -10.95
N ILE A 86 -6.45 -13.42 -11.17
CA ILE A 86 -6.86 -12.76 -12.43
C ILE A 86 -6.38 -11.30 -12.51
N ASN A 87 -6.40 -10.58 -11.37
CA ASN A 87 -6.23 -9.12 -11.37
C ASN A 87 -4.82 -8.66 -11.03
N TYR A 88 -3.94 -9.57 -10.61
CA TYR A 88 -2.52 -9.29 -10.35
C TYR A 88 -1.61 -9.94 -11.40
N ASP A 89 -1.87 -9.61 -12.66
CA ASP A 89 -1.01 -9.95 -13.78
C ASP A 89 -0.03 -8.79 -14.02
N MET A 90 1.25 -9.01 -13.75
CA MET A 90 2.31 -8.00 -13.90
C MET A 90 2.43 -7.46 -15.33
N SER A 91 1.98 -8.22 -16.36
CA SER A 91 2.00 -7.77 -17.73
C SER A 91 1.03 -6.62 -18.02
N LYS A 92 0.06 -6.40 -17.13
CA LYS A 92 -0.97 -5.35 -17.24
C LYS A 92 -0.71 -4.13 -16.35
N ILE A 93 0.39 -4.15 -15.60
CA ILE A 93 0.75 -3.06 -14.69
C ILE A 93 1.53 -1.99 -15.47
N ASP A 94 1.17 -0.72 -15.28
CA ASP A 94 1.89 0.42 -15.86
C ASP A 94 3.36 0.44 -15.38
N ALA A 95 4.27 0.80 -16.28
CA ALA A 95 5.69 0.89 -15.98
C ALA A 95 6.01 1.80 -14.78
N ARG A 96 5.24 2.89 -14.59
CA ARG A 96 5.37 3.75 -13.41
C ARG A 96 4.93 3.06 -12.12
N GLU A 97 3.88 2.27 -12.15
CA GLU A 97 3.41 1.51 -10.99
C GLU A 97 4.45 0.45 -10.59
N ILE A 98 5.12 -0.17 -11.58
CA ILE A 98 6.23 -1.10 -11.33
C ILE A 98 7.40 -0.38 -10.65
N GLU A 99 7.79 0.79 -11.12
CA GLU A 99 8.87 1.58 -10.50
C GLU A 99 8.50 2.04 -9.08
N ASP A 100 7.26 2.49 -8.85
CA ASP A 100 6.76 2.83 -7.52
C ASP A 100 6.82 1.61 -6.58
N SER A 101 6.41 0.45 -7.06
CA SER A 101 6.45 -0.81 -6.30
C SER A 101 7.87 -1.20 -5.92
N LYS A 102 8.84 -1.04 -6.81
CA LYS A 102 10.26 -1.29 -6.52
C LYS A 102 10.77 -0.38 -5.41
N LEU A 103 10.46 0.92 -5.47
CA LEU A 103 10.84 1.87 -4.42
C LEU A 103 10.26 1.46 -3.07
N VAL A 104 8.96 1.11 -3.04
CA VAL A 104 8.26 0.67 -1.83
C VAL A 104 8.90 -0.58 -1.24
N VAL A 105 9.13 -1.61 -2.05
CA VAL A 105 9.76 -2.87 -1.62
C VAL A 105 11.13 -2.61 -0.98
N HIS A 106 11.96 -1.75 -1.59
CA HIS A 106 13.28 -1.42 -1.03
C HIS A 106 13.19 -0.61 0.26
N LEU A 107 12.24 0.33 0.39
CA LEU A 107 12.02 1.09 1.62
C LEU A 107 11.55 0.18 2.76
N ILE A 108 10.59 -0.72 2.50
CA ILE A 108 10.07 -1.68 3.48
C ILE A 108 11.19 -2.61 3.96
N ALA A 109 12.05 -3.08 3.05
CA ALA A 109 13.17 -3.94 3.42
C ALA A 109 14.20 -3.29 4.37
N ARG A 110 14.21 -1.95 4.45
CA ARG A 110 15.11 -1.16 5.32
C ARG A 110 14.50 -0.72 6.64
N LEU A 111 13.26 -1.07 6.95
CA LEU A 111 12.56 -0.61 8.18
C LEU A 111 13.35 -0.93 9.45
N ASP A 112 14.05 -2.07 9.51
CA ASP A 112 14.88 -2.45 10.67
C ASP A 112 16.14 -1.58 10.80
N GLU A 113 16.66 -1.06 9.68
CA GLU A 113 17.89 -0.26 9.60
C GLU A 113 17.61 1.25 9.68
N GLU A 114 16.40 1.64 9.27
CA GLU A 114 15.93 3.03 9.17
C GLU A 114 14.62 3.21 9.95
N PRO A 115 14.65 3.22 11.30
CA PRO A 115 13.43 3.34 12.12
C PRO A 115 12.58 4.58 11.84
N ALA A 116 13.17 5.62 11.27
CA ALA A 116 12.46 6.83 10.84
C ALA A 116 11.41 6.57 9.74
N LEU A 117 11.49 5.43 9.04
CA LEU A 117 10.51 5.01 8.04
C LEU A 117 9.28 4.30 8.64
N LEU A 118 9.33 3.92 9.93
CA LEU A 118 8.25 3.18 10.57
C LEU A 118 6.96 3.99 10.66
N GLU A 119 7.04 5.27 11.03
CA GLU A 119 5.84 6.10 11.16
C GLU A 119 5.08 6.23 9.82
N PRO A 120 5.72 6.66 8.70
CA PRO A 120 5.08 6.68 7.39
C PRO A 120 4.51 5.32 6.97
N TRP A 121 5.21 4.22 7.27
CA TRP A 121 4.77 2.87 6.98
C TRP A 121 3.51 2.49 7.77
N PHE A 122 3.47 2.74 9.08
CA PHE A 122 2.29 2.48 9.91
C PHE A 122 1.09 3.36 9.52
N MET A 123 1.33 4.60 9.10
CA MET A 123 0.26 5.45 8.58
C MET A 123 -0.38 4.86 7.31
N SER A 124 0.40 4.22 6.45
CA SER A 124 -0.16 3.52 5.29
C SER A 124 -1.00 2.30 5.69
N THR A 125 -0.62 1.58 6.74
CA THR A 125 -1.41 0.45 7.28
C THR A 125 -2.79 0.92 7.73
N ARG A 126 -2.88 2.10 8.36
CA ARG A 126 -4.17 2.70 8.73
C ARG A 126 -5.01 3.00 7.49
N THR A 127 -4.41 3.56 6.45
CA THR A 127 -5.10 3.78 5.17
C THR A 127 -5.62 2.47 4.58
N THR A 128 -4.82 1.41 4.60
CA THR A 128 -5.23 0.07 4.16
C THR A 128 -6.41 -0.45 4.97
N GLN A 129 -6.40 -0.28 6.29
CA GLN A 129 -7.50 -0.67 7.18
C GLN A 129 -8.80 0.04 6.81
N ASP A 130 -8.77 1.36 6.62
CA ASP A 130 -9.97 2.13 6.28
C ASP A 130 -10.53 1.70 4.91
N LEU A 131 -9.67 1.50 3.91
CA LEU A 131 -10.06 1.01 2.59
C LEU A 131 -10.62 -0.43 2.63
N MET A 132 -10.02 -1.31 3.43
CA MET A 132 -10.53 -2.68 3.60
C MET A 132 -11.88 -2.70 4.31
N ALA A 133 -12.14 -1.79 5.25
CA ALA A 133 -13.46 -1.67 5.87
C ALA A 133 -14.55 -1.35 4.83
N GLU A 134 -14.26 -0.45 3.88
CA GLU A 134 -15.19 -0.15 2.79
C GLU A 134 -15.43 -1.37 1.88
N VAL A 135 -14.37 -2.11 1.51
CA VAL A 135 -14.48 -3.32 0.67
C VAL A 135 -15.31 -4.39 1.36
N ILE A 136 -15.02 -4.69 2.63
CA ILE A 136 -15.73 -5.72 3.42
C ILE A 136 -17.19 -5.33 3.59
N ALA A 137 -17.45 -4.08 3.97
CA ALA A 137 -18.80 -3.56 4.15
C ALA A 137 -19.63 -3.65 2.86
N SER A 138 -19.05 -3.23 1.73
CA SER A 138 -19.70 -3.31 0.42
C SER A 138 -20.07 -4.75 0.03
N ARG A 139 -19.13 -5.71 0.22
CA ARG A 139 -19.37 -7.10 -0.15
C ARG A 139 -20.43 -7.79 0.71
N LEU A 140 -20.52 -7.44 2.00
CA LEU A 140 -21.40 -8.08 2.98
C LEU A 140 -22.70 -7.29 3.24
N GLU A 141 -22.92 -6.18 2.55
CA GLU A 141 -24.05 -5.25 2.78
C GLU A 141 -24.14 -4.81 4.26
N LEU A 142 -22.97 -4.46 4.84
CA LEU A 142 -22.80 -3.96 6.21
C LEU A 142 -22.36 -2.49 6.21
N SER A 143 -22.31 -1.88 7.40
CA SER A 143 -21.72 -0.54 7.56
C SER A 143 -20.20 -0.64 7.73
N PRO A 144 -19.39 0.23 7.08
CA PRO A 144 -17.95 0.28 7.30
C PRO A 144 -17.59 0.76 8.71
N THR A 145 -18.56 1.31 9.46
CA THR A 145 -18.38 1.73 10.86
C THR A 145 -18.74 0.65 11.87
N ASP A 146 -19.30 -0.47 11.45
CA ASP A 146 -19.62 -1.58 12.33
C ASP A 146 -18.37 -2.15 12.98
N PHE A 147 -18.46 -2.52 14.26
CA PHE A 147 -17.34 -3.02 15.03
C PHE A 147 -16.69 -4.25 14.38
N GLU A 148 -17.49 -5.24 13.96
CA GLU A 148 -17.01 -6.49 13.35
C GLU A 148 -16.31 -6.22 12.01
N VAL A 149 -16.83 -5.29 11.19
CA VAL A 149 -16.22 -4.88 9.94
C VAL A 149 -14.87 -4.21 10.20
N ARG A 150 -14.82 -3.30 11.17
CA ARG A 150 -13.57 -2.59 11.53
C ARG A 150 -12.54 -3.54 12.13
N LEU A 151 -12.97 -4.49 12.96
CA LEU A 151 -12.09 -5.52 13.51
C LEU A 151 -11.51 -6.41 12.42
N CYS A 152 -12.36 -6.91 11.51
CA CYS A 152 -11.93 -7.70 10.36
C CYS A 152 -10.96 -6.92 9.47
N ALA A 153 -11.26 -5.66 9.14
CA ALA A 153 -10.39 -4.81 8.35
C ALA A 153 -9.02 -4.57 9.02
N ALA A 154 -9.00 -4.39 10.34
CA ALA A 154 -7.75 -4.19 11.08
C ALA A 154 -6.87 -5.44 11.08
N THR A 155 -7.45 -6.63 11.30
CA THR A 155 -6.72 -7.90 11.26
C THR A 155 -6.18 -8.23 9.88
N VAL A 156 -6.98 -7.99 8.84
CA VAL A 156 -6.57 -8.17 7.44
C VAL A 156 -5.44 -7.19 7.07
N ALA A 157 -5.57 -5.90 7.40
CA ALA A 157 -4.53 -4.92 7.12
C ALA A 157 -3.21 -5.26 7.84
N ALA A 158 -3.28 -5.76 9.08
CA ALA A 158 -2.09 -6.22 9.80
C ALA A 158 -1.44 -7.43 9.13
N ALA A 159 -2.24 -8.40 8.65
CA ALA A 159 -1.73 -9.56 7.93
C ALA A 159 -1.07 -9.17 6.60
N MET A 160 -1.68 -8.25 5.84
CA MET A 160 -1.10 -7.71 4.60
C MET A 160 0.24 -7.03 4.87
N ARG A 161 0.34 -6.21 5.91
CA ARG A 161 1.59 -5.56 6.31
C ARG A 161 2.69 -6.59 6.60
N VAL A 162 2.39 -7.66 7.33
CA VAL A 162 3.36 -8.73 7.64
C VAL A 162 3.85 -9.42 6.36
N ILE A 163 2.96 -9.67 5.40
CA ILE A 163 3.34 -10.25 4.11
C ILE A 163 4.24 -9.29 3.33
N ASP A 164 3.89 -8.00 3.24
CA ASP A 164 4.68 -7.00 2.53
C ASP A 164 6.10 -6.88 3.13
N GLU A 165 6.22 -6.82 4.45
CA GLU A 165 7.51 -6.78 5.15
C GLU A 165 8.32 -8.06 4.91
N THR A 166 7.66 -9.22 4.94
CA THR A 166 8.32 -10.52 4.75
C THR A 166 8.84 -10.68 3.33
N ILE A 167 8.00 -10.39 2.33
CA ILE A 167 8.36 -10.50 0.92
C ILE A 167 9.45 -9.49 0.55
N SER A 168 9.30 -8.24 1.00
CA SER A 168 10.26 -7.17 0.72
C SER A 168 11.64 -7.50 1.28
N ARG A 169 11.69 -7.97 2.53
CA ARG A 169 12.95 -8.39 3.17
C ARG A 169 13.58 -9.59 2.45
N ALA A 170 12.77 -10.59 2.10
CA ALA A 170 13.25 -11.78 1.38
C ALA A 170 13.80 -11.41 0.00
N ALA A 171 13.12 -10.55 -0.74
CA ALA A 171 13.56 -10.13 -2.06
C ALA A 171 14.85 -9.30 -2.02
N VAL A 172 14.93 -8.29 -1.14
CA VAL A 172 16.04 -7.33 -1.13
C VAL A 172 17.27 -7.86 -0.41
N LYS A 173 17.09 -8.51 0.77
CA LYS A 173 18.24 -8.96 1.58
C LYS A 173 18.76 -10.33 1.18
N TYR A 174 17.89 -11.20 0.65
CA TYR A 174 18.26 -12.59 0.36
C TYR A 174 18.14 -12.98 -1.11
N GLY A 175 17.74 -12.05 -1.99
CA GLY A 175 17.53 -12.33 -3.41
C GLY A 175 16.40 -13.32 -3.71
N GLN A 176 15.53 -13.59 -2.73
CA GLN A 176 14.42 -14.52 -2.84
C GLN A 176 13.18 -13.79 -3.36
N VAL A 177 13.15 -13.56 -4.65
CA VAL A 177 12.04 -12.89 -5.33
C VAL A 177 10.96 -13.93 -5.65
N PRO A 178 9.80 -13.92 -4.96
CA PRO A 178 8.72 -14.83 -5.30
C PRO A 178 8.14 -14.50 -6.67
N THR A 179 7.61 -15.49 -7.33
CA THR A 179 6.79 -15.28 -8.53
C THR A 179 5.51 -14.51 -8.19
N VAL A 180 4.88 -13.94 -9.20
CA VAL A 180 3.57 -13.26 -9.03
C VAL A 180 2.53 -14.22 -8.46
N ALA A 181 2.49 -15.47 -8.97
CA ALA A 181 1.57 -16.49 -8.49
C ALA A 181 1.79 -16.82 -7.00
N GLU A 182 3.05 -17.02 -6.58
CA GLU A 182 3.39 -17.25 -5.17
C GLU A 182 3.03 -16.05 -4.27
N SER A 183 3.25 -14.83 -4.75
CA SER A 183 2.90 -13.61 -4.02
C SER A 183 1.38 -13.48 -3.85
N ASN A 184 0.62 -13.74 -4.90
CA ASN A 184 -0.84 -13.70 -4.89
C ASN A 184 -1.42 -14.77 -3.95
N ASP A 185 -0.88 -16.00 -4.00
CA ASP A 185 -1.31 -17.08 -3.12
C ASP A 185 -1.05 -16.76 -1.64
N ARG A 186 0.16 -16.29 -1.32
CA ARG A 186 0.51 -15.87 0.04
C ARG A 186 -0.39 -14.73 0.54
N LEU A 187 -0.67 -13.75 -0.31
CA LEU A 187 -1.56 -12.63 0.03
C LEU A 187 -2.99 -13.13 0.26
N ALA A 188 -3.53 -13.96 -0.64
CA ALA A 188 -4.86 -14.54 -0.49
C ALA A 188 -5.00 -15.35 0.81
N GLN A 189 -4.01 -16.20 1.11
CA GLN A 189 -3.97 -16.99 2.34
C GLN A 189 -3.90 -16.10 3.58
N ALA A 190 -3.10 -15.03 3.56
CA ALA A 190 -3.00 -14.10 4.67
C ALA A 190 -4.32 -13.37 4.93
N ILE A 191 -4.97 -12.86 3.87
CA ILE A 191 -6.28 -12.21 3.95
C ILE A 191 -7.31 -13.20 4.52
N ARG A 192 -7.38 -14.41 3.99
CA ARG A 192 -8.33 -15.44 4.45
C ARG A 192 -8.11 -15.85 5.90
N ARG A 193 -6.87 -16.09 6.33
CA ARG A 193 -6.53 -16.45 7.71
C ARG A 193 -6.83 -15.34 8.71
N ALA A 194 -6.66 -14.09 8.30
CA ALA A 194 -6.94 -12.93 9.14
C ALA A 194 -8.41 -12.51 9.14
N SER A 195 -9.21 -13.04 8.20
CA SER A 195 -10.62 -12.70 8.06
C SER A 195 -11.46 -13.30 9.19
N THR A 196 -12.18 -12.45 9.91
CA THR A 196 -13.19 -12.83 10.91
C THR A 196 -14.59 -12.83 10.34
N LEU A 197 -14.77 -12.40 9.09
CA LEU A 197 -16.03 -12.32 8.36
C LEU A 197 -15.92 -13.06 7.02
N PRO A 198 -17.01 -13.60 6.46
CA PRO A 198 -16.99 -14.47 5.28
C PRO A 198 -16.89 -13.70 3.95
N PHE A 199 -16.20 -12.57 3.91
CA PHE A 199 -16.08 -11.75 2.71
C PHE A 199 -15.12 -12.32 1.65
N CYS A 200 -14.27 -13.29 2.02
CA CYS A 200 -13.33 -13.94 1.11
C CYS A 200 -14.01 -14.96 0.17
N ASP A 201 -15.18 -15.45 0.54
CA ASP A 201 -15.94 -16.44 -0.22
C ASP A 201 -16.96 -15.75 -1.15
N PRO A 202 -17.53 -16.51 -2.11
CA PRO A 202 -18.68 -16.02 -2.86
C PRO A 202 -19.82 -15.58 -1.93
N VAL A 203 -20.31 -14.37 -2.15
CA VAL A 203 -21.38 -13.77 -1.35
C VAL A 203 -22.67 -13.73 -2.17
N THR A 204 -23.74 -14.27 -1.61
CA THR A 204 -25.07 -14.14 -2.20
C THR A 204 -25.69 -12.82 -1.70
N PRO A 205 -26.07 -11.89 -2.59
CA PRO A 205 -26.76 -10.68 -2.18
C PRO A 205 -28.00 -11.02 -1.36
N ARG A 206 -28.19 -10.34 -0.23
CA ARG A 206 -29.45 -10.44 0.51
C ARG A 206 -30.53 -9.86 -0.39
N GLY A 207 -31.42 -10.72 -0.90
CA GLY A 207 -32.52 -10.29 -1.76
C GLY A 207 -33.30 -9.13 -1.12
N ARG A 208 -33.51 -8.08 -1.89
CA ARG A 208 -34.42 -6.97 -1.53
C ARG A 208 -35.86 -7.44 -1.51
#